data_c22a9d8795d23d41109934569a8e61cd
#
_entry.id   c22a9d8795d23d41109934569a8e61cd
#
_cell.length_a   1.000
_cell.length_b   1.000
_cell.length_c   1.000
_cell.angle_alpha   90.00
_cell.angle_beta   90.00
_cell.angle_gamma   90.00
#
_symmetry.space_group_name_H-M   'P 1'
#
loop_
_entity.id
_entity.type
_entity.pdbx_description
1 polymer ?
#
loop_
_entity_poly.entity_id
_entity_poly.type
_entity_poly.pdbx_seq_one_letter_code
_entity_poly.pdbx_strand_id
1 'polypeptide(L)'
;MSNDTSNGSGSAGRTASREIRLASRPSGWPTAENFELAEVRPPAPADGQVLVRNLYMSVDPYMRGRMNDAKSYTPPFELGKPLEGGAVGEVVESRAPGLAAGDFVLHGYGWREYAVVGAGQVRKVEEIPGVPLSAYLGVLGMPGLTAYVGLLDIAAFKAGDAVFVSGAAGAVGSLVGQIARLKGASRVVGSAGSQEKISYLTGKLGFDAAFNYKTAPVRKQLAQVAPDGIDVYFDNVGGDHLEAALDAFKDYGRVAMCGAISVYNAAEPVPGPGNLFLAVGKRLTLRGFIVGDHFDRMPDMVAEVGAWLRDGEITFEETVVDGLENAPRAFIDMLRGANTGKMVVRLVH
;
A
#
# COMPACT_ATOMS: atom_id res chain seq x y z
N MET A 1 30.73 -49.07 -33.00
CA MET A 1 31.41 -48.08 -32.15
C MET A 1 30.69 -46.77 -32.36
N SER A 2 29.67 -46.54 -31.56
CA SER A 2 28.85 -45.30 -31.62
C SER A 2 29.10 -44.58 -30.31
N ASN A 3 29.79 -43.43 -30.39
CA ASN A 3 29.99 -42.55 -29.26
C ASN A 3 28.74 -41.68 -29.08
N ASP A 4 28.04 -41.99 -28.04
CA ASP A 4 26.94 -41.16 -27.52
C ASP A 4 27.55 -40.14 -26.57
N THR A 5 27.73 -38.93 -27.05
CA THR A 5 28.11 -37.77 -26.21
C THR A 5 26.86 -37.05 -25.80
N SER A 6 26.27 -37.50 -24.69
CA SER A 6 25.22 -36.76 -23.98
C SER A 6 25.81 -35.45 -23.45
N ASN A 7 25.41 -34.38 -24.09
CA ASN A 7 25.68 -33.02 -23.69
C ASN A 7 24.90 -32.67 -22.41
N GLY A 8 25.53 -32.93 -21.27
CA GLY A 8 25.07 -32.43 -19.97
C GLY A 8 25.46 -30.96 -19.80
N SER A 9 24.75 -30.06 -20.47
CA SER A 9 24.99 -28.62 -20.29
C SER A 9 24.29 -28.09 -19.05
N GLY A 10 25.09 -27.86 -18.00
CA GLY A 10 25.01 -26.61 -17.23
C GLY A 10 23.87 -26.41 -16.28
N SER A 11 23.77 -27.16 -15.17
CA SER A 11 23.12 -26.68 -13.96
C SER A 11 24.14 -26.13 -12.93
N ALA A 12 25.32 -25.76 -13.38
CA ALA A 12 26.36 -25.21 -12.51
C ALA A 12 26.08 -23.71 -12.27
N GLY A 13 25.75 -23.34 -11.03
CA GLY A 13 26.03 -22.00 -10.51
C GLY A 13 24.87 -21.00 -10.42
N ARG A 14 23.60 -21.42 -10.39
CA ARG A 14 22.55 -20.45 -10.05
C ARG A 14 22.50 -20.22 -8.55
N THR A 15 22.49 -18.96 -8.15
CA THR A 15 22.41 -18.49 -6.77
C THR A 15 21.17 -19.10 -6.10
N ALA A 16 21.34 -19.70 -4.92
CA ALA A 16 20.21 -20.06 -4.07
C ALA A 16 19.39 -18.80 -3.77
N SER A 17 18.09 -18.91 -3.78
CA SER A 17 17.13 -17.84 -3.52
C SER A 17 16.14 -18.29 -2.47
N ARG A 18 15.58 -17.37 -1.74
CA ARG A 18 14.54 -17.63 -0.75
C ARG A 18 13.23 -16.99 -1.18
N GLU A 19 12.13 -17.60 -0.76
CA GLU A 19 10.77 -17.07 -0.97
C GLU A 19 9.90 -17.38 0.23
N ILE A 20 8.89 -16.51 0.49
CA ILE A 20 7.88 -16.73 1.52
C ILE A 20 6.62 -17.26 0.86
N ARG A 21 6.18 -18.44 1.31
CA ARG A 21 4.95 -19.12 0.87
C ARG A 21 3.84 -18.96 1.89
N LEU A 22 2.59 -19.03 1.40
CA LEU A 22 1.44 -19.17 2.29
C LEU A 22 1.34 -20.64 2.73
N ALA A 23 1.69 -20.94 3.98
CA ALA A 23 1.63 -22.29 4.54
C ALA A 23 0.21 -22.70 4.94
N SER A 24 -0.55 -21.77 5.51
CA SER A 24 -1.94 -21.99 5.92
C SER A 24 -2.73 -20.68 5.91
N ARG A 25 -4.06 -20.80 5.83
CA ARG A 25 -4.96 -19.63 5.88
C ARG A 25 -5.23 -19.22 7.33
N PRO A 26 -5.04 -17.93 7.69
CA PRO A 26 -5.33 -17.48 9.04
C PRO A 26 -6.83 -17.41 9.31
N SER A 27 -7.24 -17.81 10.51
CA SER A 27 -8.54 -17.47 11.09
C SER A 27 -8.34 -16.27 12.04
N GLY A 28 -8.91 -15.12 11.72
CA GLY A 28 -8.60 -13.89 12.47
C GLY A 28 -7.23 -13.31 12.11
N TRP A 29 -6.43 -12.97 13.10
CA TRP A 29 -5.09 -12.39 12.89
C TRP A 29 -4.10 -13.41 12.32
N PRO A 30 -3.31 -13.04 11.30
CA PRO A 30 -2.23 -13.90 10.83
C PRO A 30 -1.14 -14.04 11.90
N THR A 31 -0.52 -15.22 11.93
CA THR A 31 0.63 -15.56 12.77
C THR A 31 1.81 -15.98 11.91
N ALA A 32 2.99 -16.11 12.50
CA ALA A 32 4.17 -16.58 11.78
C ALA A 32 3.97 -17.98 11.15
N GLU A 33 3.14 -18.83 11.75
CA GLU A 33 2.84 -20.18 11.30
C GLU A 33 2.06 -20.24 9.96
N ASN A 34 1.45 -19.11 9.56
CA ASN A 34 0.80 -19.02 8.25
C ASN A 34 1.78 -18.86 7.09
N PHE A 35 3.06 -18.66 7.37
CA PHE A 35 4.11 -18.40 6.39
C PHE A 35 5.22 -19.46 6.48
N GLU A 36 5.78 -19.80 5.33
CA GLU A 36 6.91 -20.70 5.20
C GLU A 36 8.04 -20.01 4.42
N LEU A 37 9.24 -20.00 4.98
CA LEU A 37 10.45 -19.58 4.26
C LEU A 37 11.01 -20.81 3.52
N ALA A 38 11.02 -20.76 2.20
CA ALA A 38 11.50 -21.83 1.34
C ALA A 38 12.76 -21.42 0.58
N GLU A 39 13.71 -22.34 0.46
CA GLU A 39 14.87 -22.20 -0.44
C GLU A 39 14.52 -22.76 -1.82
N VAL A 40 14.82 -21.98 -2.85
CA VAL A 40 14.53 -22.32 -4.25
C VAL A 40 15.70 -21.96 -5.15
N ARG A 41 15.68 -22.46 -6.37
CA ARG A 41 16.56 -22.02 -7.45
C ARG A 41 15.69 -21.46 -8.57
N PRO A 42 15.73 -20.14 -8.79
CA PRO A 42 14.94 -19.53 -9.86
C PRO A 42 15.34 -20.11 -11.21
N PRO A 43 14.38 -20.40 -12.11
CA PRO A 43 14.70 -20.88 -13.45
C PRO A 43 15.42 -19.81 -14.28
N ALA A 44 16.00 -20.22 -15.44
CA ALA A 44 16.45 -19.25 -16.43
C ALA A 44 15.26 -18.49 -16.99
N PRO A 45 15.38 -17.19 -17.28
CA PRO A 45 14.35 -16.49 -18.03
C PRO A 45 14.23 -17.10 -19.44
N ALA A 46 13.00 -17.34 -19.87
CA ALA A 46 12.68 -17.71 -21.24
C ALA A 46 12.66 -16.45 -22.12
N ASP A 47 12.50 -16.63 -23.45
CA ASP A 47 12.37 -15.50 -24.38
C ASP A 47 11.20 -14.60 -23.97
N GLY A 48 11.43 -13.29 -23.93
CA GLY A 48 10.47 -12.29 -23.45
C GLY A 48 10.42 -12.14 -21.93
N GLN A 49 11.31 -12.80 -21.17
CA GLN A 49 11.38 -12.70 -19.71
C GLN A 49 12.71 -12.10 -19.23
N VAL A 50 12.69 -11.62 -18.01
CA VAL A 50 13.85 -11.15 -17.26
C VAL A 50 13.94 -11.86 -15.91
N LEU A 51 15.15 -12.05 -15.40
CA LEU A 51 15.42 -12.43 -14.02
C LEU A 51 15.73 -11.13 -13.24
N VAL A 52 14.94 -10.86 -12.22
CA VAL A 52 15.06 -9.68 -11.37
C VAL A 52 15.54 -10.10 -9.99
N ARG A 53 16.57 -9.44 -9.49
CA ARG A 53 16.95 -9.45 -8.08
C ARG A 53 16.14 -8.39 -7.35
N ASN A 54 15.24 -8.79 -6.48
CA ASN A 54 14.45 -7.85 -5.69
C ASN A 54 15.32 -7.13 -4.67
N LEU A 55 15.24 -5.81 -4.64
CA LEU A 55 15.93 -4.93 -3.69
C LEU A 55 15.02 -4.58 -2.51
N TYR A 56 13.78 -4.23 -2.81
CA TYR A 56 12.74 -3.91 -1.86
C TYR A 56 11.43 -4.58 -2.26
N MET A 57 10.65 -4.98 -1.26
CA MET A 57 9.27 -5.41 -1.46
C MET A 57 8.31 -4.68 -0.54
N SER A 58 7.08 -4.58 -0.98
CA SER A 58 5.97 -4.00 -0.24
C SER A 58 5.26 -5.05 0.60
N VAL A 59 4.80 -4.64 1.80
CA VAL A 59 3.72 -5.31 2.51
C VAL A 59 2.54 -4.34 2.60
N ASP A 60 1.34 -4.82 2.27
CA ASP A 60 0.15 -3.99 2.11
C ASP A 60 -1.08 -4.61 2.77
N PRO A 61 -2.01 -3.82 3.33
CA PRO A 61 -3.18 -4.34 4.03
C PRO A 61 -4.07 -5.27 3.20
N TYR A 62 -4.21 -5.02 1.88
CA TYR A 62 -5.06 -5.84 1.00
C TYR A 62 -4.61 -7.31 0.92
N MET A 63 -3.33 -7.58 1.18
CA MET A 63 -2.77 -8.93 1.19
C MET A 63 -3.46 -9.82 2.24
N ARG A 64 -3.99 -9.23 3.34
CA ARG A 64 -4.74 -9.99 4.34
C ARG A 64 -6.00 -10.62 3.74
N GLY A 65 -6.72 -9.89 2.89
CA GLY A 65 -7.89 -10.41 2.18
C GLY A 65 -7.53 -11.56 1.23
N ARG A 66 -6.38 -11.49 0.57
CA ARG A 66 -5.88 -12.55 -0.33
C ARG A 66 -5.47 -13.85 0.40
N MET A 67 -5.26 -13.81 1.72
CA MET A 67 -5.00 -15.02 2.52
C MET A 67 -6.27 -15.84 2.77
N ASN A 68 -7.46 -15.27 2.56
CA ASN A 68 -8.74 -15.97 2.65
C ASN A 68 -9.03 -16.73 1.35
N ASP A 69 -9.78 -17.83 1.43
CA ASP A 69 -10.30 -18.55 0.27
C ASP A 69 -11.66 -17.97 -0.13
N ALA A 70 -11.64 -16.76 -0.67
CA ALA A 70 -12.85 -16.05 -1.05
C ALA A 70 -12.64 -15.31 -2.37
N LYS A 71 -13.69 -15.26 -3.20
CA LYS A 71 -13.71 -14.46 -4.42
C LYS A 71 -13.68 -12.97 -4.04
N SER A 72 -12.74 -12.23 -4.61
CA SER A 72 -12.60 -10.79 -4.45
C SER A 72 -12.16 -10.14 -5.77
N TYR A 73 -11.85 -8.82 -5.76
CA TYR A 73 -11.32 -8.10 -6.92
C TYR A 73 -9.91 -8.60 -7.35
N THR A 74 -9.22 -9.32 -6.49
CA THR A 74 -7.94 -9.98 -6.79
C THR A 74 -8.00 -11.44 -6.33
N PRO A 75 -7.36 -12.38 -7.05
CA PRO A 75 -7.35 -13.79 -6.67
C PRO A 75 -6.75 -14.01 -5.27
N PRO A 76 -7.21 -15.01 -4.52
CA PRO A 76 -6.57 -15.41 -3.27
C PRO A 76 -5.16 -15.94 -3.52
N PHE A 77 -4.30 -15.84 -2.51
CA PHE A 77 -3.02 -16.54 -2.53
C PHE A 77 -3.25 -18.06 -2.48
N GLU A 78 -2.43 -18.81 -3.23
CA GLU A 78 -2.46 -20.26 -3.24
C GLU A 78 -1.60 -20.82 -2.10
N LEU A 79 -2.09 -21.89 -1.45
CA LEU A 79 -1.30 -22.59 -0.43
C LEU A 79 -0.06 -23.25 -1.04
N GLY A 80 1.06 -23.16 -0.34
CA GLY A 80 2.36 -23.70 -0.77
C GLY A 80 3.01 -22.94 -1.93
N LYS A 81 2.40 -21.81 -2.38
CA LYS A 81 2.98 -20.93 -3.39
C LYS A 81 3.51 -19.64 -2.75
N PRO A 82 4.54 -19.01 -3.35
CA PRO A 82 5.02 -17.72 -2.86
C PRO A 82 3.94 -16.66 -2.94
N LEU A 83 3.86 -15.82 -1.92
CA LEU A 83 2.99 -14.65 -1.94
C LEU A 83 3.45 -13.69 -3.05
N GLU A 84 2.57 -12.75 -3.38
CA GLU A 84 2.79 -11.71 -4.38
C GLU A 84 2.53 -10.34 -3.78
N GLY A 85 3.16 -9.33 -4.35
CA GLY A 85 3.02 -7.92 -3.99
C GLY A 85 4.05 -7.09 -4.71
N GLY A 86 3.92 -5.77 -4.62
CA GLY A 86 4.86 -4.85 -5.25
C GLY A 86 6.30 -5.11 -4.84
N ALA A 87 7.20 -5.10 -5.82
CA ALA A 87 8.65 -5.15 -5.59
C ALA A 87 9.36 -4.25 -6.59
N VAL A 88 10.46 -3.64 -6.16
CA VAL A 88 11.42 -2.96 -7.02
C VAL A 88 12.73 -3.72 -6.95
N GLY A 89 13.32 -3.99 -8.12
CA GLY A 89 14.53 -4.78 -8.23
C GLY A 89 15.37 -4.42 -9.44
N GLU A 90 16.53 -5.04 -9.52
CA GLU A 90 17.50 -4.90 -10.61
C GLU A 90 17.40 -6.11 -11.54
N VAL A 91 17.32 -5.89 -12.83
CA VAL A 91 17.40 -6.94 -13.83
C VAL A 91 18.84 -7.51 -13.82
N VAL A 92 18.99 -8.79 -13.55
CA VAL A 92 20.31 -9.46 -13.54
C VAL A 92 20.53 -10.32 -14.78
N GLU A 93 19.48 -10.79 -15.44
CA GLU A 93 19.53 -11.48 -16.73
C GLU A 93 18.29 -11.08 -17.55
N SER A 94 18.46 -10.81 -18.84
CA SER A 94 17.36 -10.44 -19.74
C SER A 94 17.39 -11.26 -21.01
N ARG A 95 16.20 -11.76 -21.40
CA ARG A 95 15.85 -12.26 -22.72
C ARG A 95 14.67 -11.50 -23.33
N ALA A 96 14.49 -10.24 -22.92
CA ALA A 96 13.40 -9.40 -23.34
C ALA A 96 13.92 -8.14 -24.04
N PRO A 97 13.41 -7.78 -25.21
CA PRO A 97 13.77 -6.52 -25.86
C PRO A 97 13.43 -5.31 -24.97
N GLY A 98 14.31 -4.32 -24.94
CA GLY A 98 14.11 -3.07 -24.21
C GLY A 98 14.43 -3.13 -22.69
N LEU A 99 14.84 -4.30 -22.20
CA LEU A 99 15.30 -4.48 -20.82
C LEU A 99 16.69 -5.10 -20.82
N ALA A 100 17.60 -4.53 -20.03
CA ALA A 100 19.00 -4.97 -19.94
C ALA A 100 19.37 -5.24 -18.46
N ALA A 101 20.42 -6.04 -18.25
CA ALA A 101 21.03 -6.19 -16.93
C ALA A 101 21.47 -4.81 -16.42
N GLY A 102 21.17 -4.52 -15.15
CA GLY A 102 21.37 -3.23 -14.50
C GLY A 102 20.16 -2.29 -14.56
N ASP A 103 19.13 -2.59 -15.35
CA ASP A 103 17.89 -1.81 -15.31
C ASP A 103 17.13 -2.03 -14.00
N PHE A 104 16.60 -0.95 -13.41
CA PHE A 104 15.68 -1.06 -12.29
C PHE A 104 14.24 -1.18 -12.78
N VAL A 105 13.50 -2.10 -12.17
CA VAL A 105 12.11 -2.41 -12.57
C VAL A 105 11.19 -2.56 -11.37
N LEU A 106 9.94 -2.12 -11.55
CA LEU A 106 8.83 -2.35 -10.64
C LEU A 106 7.95 -3.48 -11.20
N HIS A 107 7.53 -4.42 -10.34
CA HIS A 107 6.67 -5.55 -10.69
C HIS A 107 5.87 -6.07 -9.49
N GLY A 108 5.00 -7.07 -9.71
CA GLY A 108 4.12 -7.63 -8.69
C GLY A 108 4.64 -8.88 -7.97
N TYR A 109 5.87 -9.31 -8.20
CA TYR A 109 6.41 -10.58 -7.70
C TYR A 109 7.38 -10.37 -6.52
N GLY A 110 6.93 -9.70 -5.48
CA GLY A 110 7.60 -9.62 -4.19
C GLY A 110 7.55 -10.94 -3.41
N TRP A 111 7.89 -10.91 -2.12
CA TRP A 111 7.95 -12.06 -1.22
C TRP A 111 8.97 -13.12 -1.64
N ARG A 112 9.98 -12.72 -2.41
CA ARG A 112 11.12 -13.54 -2.85
C ARG A 112 12.32 -12.69 -3.20
N GLU A 113 13.52 -13.27 -3.14
CA GLU A 113 14.76 -12.55 -3.45
C GLU A 113 14.96 -12.38 -4.96
N TYR A 114 14.57 -13.39 -5.76
CA TYR A 114 14.65 -13.34 -7.21
C TYR A 114 13.31 -13.72 -7.84
N ALA A 115 12.93 -13.01 -8.89
CA ALA A 115 11.73 -13.28 -9.67
C ALA A 115 12.04 -13.38 -11.16
N VAL A 116 11.49 -14.40 -11.83
CA VAL A 116 11.44 -14.45 -13.31
C VAL A 116 10.11 -13.82 -13.74
N VAL A 117 10.18 -12.77 -14.54
CA VAL A 117 9.03 -11.93 -14.86
C VAL A 117 8.97 -11.68 -16.36
N GLY A 118 7.77 -11.74 -16.95
CA GLY A 118 7.56 -11.34 -18.34
C GLY A 118 7.75 -9.83 -18.55
N ALA A 119 8.31 -9.42 -19.68
CA ALA A 119 8.57 -8.01 -19.98
C ALA A 119 7.32 -7.14 -19.91
N GLY A 120 6.15 -7.66 -20.27
CA GLY A 120 4.87 -6.94 -20.15
C GLY A 120 4.36 -6.76 -18.69
N GLN A 121 5.01 -7.39 -17.73
CA GLN A 121 4.64 -7.34 -16.30
C GLN A 121 5.61 -6.50 -15.46
N VAL A 122 6.59 -5.87 -16.10
CA VAL A 122 7.54 -4.96 -15.45
C VAL A 122 7.38 -3.55 -15.98
N ARG A 123 7.62 -2.59 -15.12
CA ARG A 123 7.75 -1.18 -15.48
C ARG A 123 9.16 -0.72 -15.13
N LYS A 124 9.94 -0.30 -16.13
CA LYS A 124 11.24 0.31 -15.89
C LYS A 124 11.08 1.58 -15.06
N VAL A 125 11.94 1.75 -14.07
CA VAL A 125 11.99 2.93 -13.21
C VAL A 125 13.39 3.53 -13.22
N GLU A 126 13.46 4.83 -13.02
CA GLU A 126 14.73 5.57 -13.01
C GLU A 126 15.11 5.94 -11.58
N GLU A 127 16.40 6.01 -11.31
CA GLU A 127 16.89 6.58 -10.06
C GLU A 127 16.66 8.09 -10.04
N ILE A 128 16.03 8.56 -8.98
CA ILE A 128 15.81 9.99 -8.75
C ILE A 128 16.81 10.42 -7.67
N PRO A 129 17.70 11.41 -7.93
CA PRO A 129 18.65 11.87 -6.93
C PRO A 129 17.99 12.23 -5.60
N GLY A 130 18.45 11.61 -4.51
CA GLY A 130 17.93 11.85 -3.16
C GLY A 130 16.62 11.10 -2.82
N VAL A 131 16.05 10.32 -3.75
CA VAL A 131 14.84 9.52 -3.52
C VAL A 131 15.20 8.04 -3.62
N PRO A 132 14.97 7.24 -2.57
CA PRO A 132 15.28 5.81 -2.61
C PRO A 132 14.36 5.08 -3.60
N LEU A 133 14.84 3.98 -4.19
CA LEU A 133 14.04 3.14 -5.10
C LEU A 133 12.76 2.59 -4.44
N SER A 134 12.75 2.40 -3.12
CA SER A 134 11.57 2.02 -2.35
C SER A 134 10.39 3.00 -2.47
N ALA A 135 10.63 4.27 -2.80
CA ALA A 135 9.60 5.27 -3.04
C ALA A 135 8.61 4.85 -4.15
N TYR A 136 9.05 4.02 -5.11
CA TYR A 136 8.19 3.42 -6.13
C TYR A 136 7.20 2.37 -5.58
N LEU A 137 7.38 1.93 -4.33
CA LEU A 137 6.42 1.10 -3.60
C LEU A 137 5.49 1.92 -2.69
N GLY A 138 5.73 3.22 -2.56
CA GLY A 138 5.02 4.17 -1.70
C GLY A 138 4.52 5.38 -2.47
N VAL A 139 5.17 6.52 -2.23
CA VAL A 139 4.75 7.85 -2.71
C VAL A 139 4.67 7.97 -4.24
N LEU A 140 5.56 7.30 -4.98
CA LEU A 140 5.57 7.26 -6.46
C LEU A 140 4.97 5.98 -7.05
N GLY A 141 4.30 5.19 -6.23
CA GLY A 141 3.70 3.90 -6.58
C GLY A 141 2.20 3.82 -6.31
N MET A 142 1.75 2.59 -6.03
CA MET A 142 0.33 2.31 -5.79
C MET A 142 -0.27 3.14 -4.64
N PRO A 143 0.37 3.31 -3.47
CA PRO A 143 -0.16 4.14 -2.40
C PRO A 143 -0.30 5.62 -2.79
N GLY A 144 0.67 6.17 -3.53
CA GLY A 144 0.58 7.52 -4.07
C GLY A 144 -0.59 7.70 -5.02
N LEU A 145 -0.76 6.78 -5.97
CA LEU A 145 -1.90 6.78 -6.89
C LEU A 145 -3.23 6.63 -6.13
N THR A 146 -3.28 5.76 -5.12
CA THR A 146 -4.47 5.57 -4.29
C THR A 146 -4.88 6.86 -3.59
N ALA A 147 -3.92 7.57 -3.00
CA ALA A 147 -4.17 8.86 -2.36
C ALA A 147 -4.66 9.92 -3.36
N TYR A 148 -3.99 10.01 -4.50
CA TYR A 148 -4.27 10.98 -5.56
C TYR A 148 -5.66 10.79 -6.17
N VAL A 149 -5.93 9.60 -6.67
CA VAL A 149 -7.23 9.26 -7.30
C VAL A 149 -8.36 9.27 -6.26
N GLY A 150 -8.13 8.65 -5.10
CA GLY A 150 -9.16 8.57 -4.05
C GLY A 150 -9.62 9.94 -3.57
N LEU A 151 -8.70 10.90 -3.42
CA LEU A 151 -9.05 12.26 -3.02
C LEU A 151 -9.66 13.06 -4.18
N LEU A 152 -9.00 13.11 -5.33
CA LEU A 152 -9.34 14.04 -6.40
C LEU A 152 -10.51 13.54 -7.25
N ASP A 153 -10.51 12.26 -7.62
CA ASP A 153 -11.48 11.72 -8.57
C ASP A 153 -12.67 11.02 -7.86
N ILE A 154 -12.39 10.24 -6.79
CA ILE A 154 -13.43 9.47 -6.10
C ILE A 154 -14.21 10.34 -5.11
N ALA A 155 -13.51 11.05 -4.20
CA ALA A 155 -14.13 11.99 -3.28
C ALA A 155 -14.49 13.33 -3.96
N ALA A 156 -14.07 13.54 -5.21
CA ALA A 156 -14.28 14.78 -5.95
C ALA A 156 -13.96 16.03 -5.10
N PHE A 157 -12.77 16.00 -4.49
CA PHE A 157 -12.29 17.08 -3.61
C PHE A 157 -12.30 18.44 -4.33
N LYS A 158 -12.62 19.48 -3.59
CA LYS A 158 -12.61 20.88 -4.05
C LYS A 158 -11.84 21.75 -3.08
N ALA A 159 -11.18 22.79 -3.60
CA ALA A 159 -10.57 23.81 -2.75
C ALA A 159 -11.63 24.39 -1.80
N GLY A 160 -11.26 24.53 -0.54
CA GLY A 160 -12.16 24.96 0.54
C GLY A 160 -12.85 23.81 1.31
N ASP A 161 -12.75 22.56 0.84
CA ASP A 161 -13.27 21.41 1.59
C ASP A 161 -12.51 21.19 2.90
N ALA A 162 -13.22 20.81 3.95
CA ALA A 162 -12.65 20.25 5.18
C ALA A 162 -12.53 18.72 5.02
N VAL A 163 -11.31 18.18 5.19
CA VAL A 163 -10.98 16.79 4.93
C VAL A 163 -10.65 16.04 6.23
N PHE A 164 -11.29 14.91 6.44
CA PHE A 164 -10.90 13.95 7.47
C PHE A 164 -10.23 12.73 6.82
N VAL A 165 -9.13 12.27 7.41
CA VAL A 165 -8.36 11.10 6.95
C VAL A 165 -8.21 10.13 8.10
N SER A 166 -8.73 8.90 7.97
CA SER A 166 -8.45 7.83 8.92
C SER A 166 -7.18 7.06 8.53
N GLY A 167 -6.47 6.50 9.54
CA GLY A 167 -5.18 5.89 9.27
C GLY A 167 -4.16 6.87 8.66
N ALA A 168 -4.25 8.14 9.09
CA ALA A 168 -3.59 9.28 8.47
C ALA A 168 -2.06 9.19 8.43
N ALA A 169 -1.43 8.46 9.35
CA ALA A 169 0.02 8.28 9.39
C ALA A 169 0.53 7.08 8.57
N GLY A 170 -0.34 6.39 7.83
CA GLY A 170 0.02 5.30 6.93
C GLY A 170 0.45 5.80 5.54
N ALA A 171 0.83 4.85 4.66
CA ALA A 171 1.36 5.14 3.33
C ALA A 171 0.41 5.99 2.45
N VAL A 172 -0.88 5.71 2.49
CA VAL A 172 -1.91 6.45 1.73
C VAL A 172 -2.33 7.71 2.49
N GLY A 173 -2.72 7.57 3.76
CA GLY A 173 -3.30 8.67 4.54
C GLY A 173 -2.38 9.87 4.70
N SER A 174 -1.07 9.65 4.85
CA SER A 174 -0.07 10.73 4.96
C SER A 174 0.02 11.58 3.68
N LEU A 175 -0.20 10.96 2.53
CA LEU A 175 -0.20 11.67 1.24
C LEU A 175 -1.53 12.37 0.99
N VAL A 176 -2.66 11.75 1.34
CA VAL A 176 -3.99 12.37 1.19
C VAL A 176 -4.04 13.73 1.87
N GLY A 177 -3.58 13.82 3.13
CA GLY A 177 -3.61 15.09 3.86
C GLY A 177 -2.72 16.16 3.25
N GLN A 178 -1.51 15.81 2.80
CA GLN A 178 -0.60 16.74 2.15
C GLN A 178 -1.15 17.19 0.79
N ILE A 179 -1.66 16.28 -0.04
CA ILE A 179 -2.29 16.64 -1.32
C ILE A 179 -3.50 17.54 -1.09
N ALA A 180 -4.38 17.21 -0.13
CA ALA A 180 -5.54 18.05 0.20
C ALA A 180 -5.11 19.50 0.56
N ARG A 181 -4.07 19.63 1.37
CA ARG A 181 -3.54 20.95 1.76
C ARG A 181 -2.99 21.72 0.57
N LEU A 182 -2.16 21.09 -0.27
CA LEU A 182 -1.59 21.69 -1.47
C LEU A 182 -2.66 22.09 -2.49
N LYS A 183 -3.76 21.36 -2.52
CA LYS A 183 -4.93 21.65 -3.37
C LYS A 183 -5.95 22.62 -2.73
N GLY A 184 -5.63 23.22 -1.57
CA GLY A 184 -6.42 24.29 -0.96
C GLY A 184 -7.55 23.82 -0.05
N ALA A 185 -7.39 22.70 0.66
CA ALA A 185 -8.31 22.33 1.73
C ALA A 185 -8.41 23.44 2.79
N SER A 186 -9.62 23.72 3.29
CA SER A 186 -9.82 24.68 4.37
C SER A 186 -9.36 24.14 5.72
N ARG A 187 -9.40 22.82 5.87
CA ARG A 187 -8.96 22.10 7.06
C ARG A 187 -8.63 20.66 6.73
N VAL A 188 -7.55 20.15 7.29
CA VAL A 188 -7.16 18.73 7.19
C VAL A 188 -7.00 18.17 8.59
N VAL A 189 -7.82 17.17 8.93
CA VAL A 189 -7.75 16.47 10.23
C VAL A 189 -7.47 14.99 10.02
N GLY A 190 -6.73 14.39 10.94
CA GLY A 190 -6.32 13.00 10.84
C GLY A 190 -6.54 12.19 12.12
N SER A 191 -6.65 10.87 11.97
CA SER A 191 -6.60 9.95 13.10
C SER A 191 -5.44 8.97 12.95
N ALA A 192 -4.76 8.65 14.06
CA ALA A 192 -3.70 7.66 14.12
C ALA A 192 -3.68 6.97 15.50
N GLY A 193 -2.85 5.94 15.66
CA GLY A 193 -2.90 5.05 16.83
C GLY A 193 -1.84 5.31 17.89
N SER A 194 -1.08 6.40 17.84
CA SER A 194 -0.10 6.78 18.87
C SER A 194 0.15 8.29 18.88
N GLN A 195 0.65 8.80 20.01
CA GLN A 195 0.97 10.21 20.17
C GLN A 195 2.12 10.67 19.24
N GLU A 196 3.09 9.80 18.99
CA GLU A 196 4.19 10.08 18.03
C GLU A 196 3.64 10.33 16.62
N LYS A 197 2.68 9.51 16.19
CA LYS A 197 2.01 9.69 14.91
C LYS A 197 1.18 10.98 14.84
N ILE A 198 0.54 11.36 15.95
CA ILE A 198 -0.15 12.65 16.02
C ILE A 198 0.83 13.81 15.84
N SER A 199 1.97 13.75 16.56
CA SER A 199 3.03 14.77 16.42
C SER A 199 3.62 14.80 15.01
N TYR A 200 3.78 13.64 14.38
CA TYR A 200 4.22 13.54 12.98
C TYR A 200 3.23 14.21 12.02
N LEU A 201 1.92 13.93 12.16
CA LEU A 201 0.88 14.51 11.30
C LEU A 201 0.84 16.04 11.42
N THR A 202 0.80 16.57 12.64
CA THR A 202 0.62 18.02 12.86
C THR A 202 1.93 18.79 12.71
N GLY A 203 3.05 18.21 13.18
CA GLY A 203 4.33 18.91 13.19
C GLY A 203 5.12 18.79 11.87
N LYS A 204 4.96 17.68 11.13
CA LYS A 204 5.77 17.41 9.93
C LYS A 204 4.95 17.44 8.64
N LEU A 205 3.72 16.89 8.65
CA LEU A 205 2.89 16.81 7.45
C LEU A 205 1.89 17.97 7.31
N GLY A 206 1.80 18.86 8.31
CA GLY A 206 0.98 20.06 8.25
C GLY A 206 -0.53 19.80 8.33
N PHE A 207 -0.96 18.72 8.99
CA PHE A 207 -2.37 18.56 9.36
C PHE A 207 -2.74 19.63 10.39
N ASP A 208 -3.91 20.24 10.24
CA ASP A 208 -4.39 21.28 11.16
C ASP A 208 -4.69 20.71 12.55
N ALA A 209 -5.15 19.46 12.60
CA ALA A 209 -5.35 18.73 13.85
C ALA A 209 -5.28 17.21 13.60
N ALA A 210 -4.96 16.47 14.64
CA ALA A 210 -5.01 15.02 14.62
C ALA A 210 -5.34 14.48 16.01
N PHE A 211 -5.89 13.27 16.09
CA PHE A 211 -6.22 12.62 17.35
C PHE A 211 -5.82 11.15 17.38
N ASN A 212 -5.52 10.69 18.61
CA ASN A 212 -5.24 9.28 18.87
C ASN A 212 -6.56 8.55 19.14
N TYR A 213 -7.01 7.72 18.18
CA TYR A 213 -8.29 7.02 18.29
C TYR A 213 -8.34 5.98 19.45
N LYS A 214 -7.20 5.63 20.04
CA LYS A 214 -7.12 4.70 21.16
C LYS A 214 -7.39 5.36 22.53
N THR A 215 -7.37 6.69 22.62
CA THR A 215 -7.49 7.41 23.91
C THR A 215 -8.91 7.79 24.28
N ALA A 216 -9.79 7.94 23.29
CA ALA A 216 -11.21 8.25 23.52
C ALA A 216 -12.04 7.85 22.27
N PRO A 217 -13.38 7.76 22.37
CA PRO A 217 -14.22 7.46 21.21
C PRO A 217 -13.98 8.40 20.03
N VAL A 218 -13.85 7.84 18.81
CA VAL A 218 -13.56 8.57 17.58
C VAL A 218 -14.55 9.70 17.35
N ARG A 219 -15.86 9.43 17.51
CA ARG A 219 -16.95 10.41 17.38
C ARG A 219 -16.71 11.67 18.22
N LYS A 220 -16.34 11.50 19.51
CA LYS A 220 -16.08 12.61 20.43
C LYS A 220 -14.87 13.42 19.99
N GLN A 221 -13.79 12.75 19.61
CA GLN A 221 -12.55 13.42 19.21
C GLN A 221 -12.71 14.13 17.88
N LEU A 222 -13.37 13.51 16.89
CA LEU A 222 -13.62 14.14 15.60
C LEU A 222 -14.47 15.40 15.73
N ALA A 223 -15.53 15.37 16.54
CA ALA A 223 -16.35 16.57 16.82
C ALA A 223 -15.54 17.71 17.45
N GLN A 224 -14.51 17.42 18.26
CA GLN A 224 -13.65 18.43 18.86
C GLN A 224 -12.69 19.08 17.84
N VAL A 225 -12.12 18.27 16.92
CA VAL A 225 -11.13 18.74 15.95
C VAL A 225 -11.75 19.24 14.65
N ALA A 226 -13.00 18.93 14.38
CA ALA A 226 -13.76 19.40 13.23
C ALA A 226 -15.15 19.93 13.67
N PRO A 227 -15.21 20.99 14.50
CA PRO A 227 -16.48 21.48 15.08
C PRO A 227 -17.47 21.98 14.03
N ASP A 228 -16.97 22.47 12.89
CA ASP A 228 -17.80 22.97 11.77
C ASP A 228 -18.18 21.86 10.79
N GLY A 229 -17.83 20.60 11.08
CA GLY A 229 -18.07 19.43 10.23
C GLY A 229 -17.02 19.24 9.12
N ILE A 230 -17.20 18.16 8.36
CA ILE A 230 -16.31 17.77 7.26
C ILE A 230 -17.07 17.72 5.93
N ASP A 231 -16.36 17.94 4.83
CA ASP A 231 -16.88 17.84 3.47
C ASP A 231 -16.43 16.52 2.79
N VAL A 232 -15.21 16.06 3.11
CA VAL A 232 -14.61 14.85 2.56
C VAL A 232 -14.10 13.95 3.67
N TYR A 233 -14.36 12.66 3.56
CA TYR A 233 -13.73 11.64 4.37
C TYR A 233 -12.98 10.63 3.48
N PHE A 234 -11.68 10.48 3.72
CA PHE A 234 -10.88 9.43 3.10
C PHE A 234 -10.79 8.25 4.06
N ASP A 235 -11.51 7.18 3.75
CA ASP A 235 -11.70 6.04 4.63
C ASP A 235 -10.70 4.91 4.35
N ASN A 236 -9.72 4.76 5.24
CA ASN A 236 -8.79 3.62 5.26
C ASN A 236 -9.17 2.57 6.32
N VAL A 237 -10.10 2.88 7.23
CA VAL A 237 -10.30 2.11 8.49
C VAL A 237 -11.66 1.45 8.58
N GLY A 238 -12.72 2.13 8.14
CA GLY A 238 -14.09 1.66 8.33
C GLY A 238 -14.57 1.73 9.80
N GLY A 239 -15.53 0.90 10.15
CA GLY A 239 -16.02 0.74 11.53
C GLY A 239 -16.39 2.05 12.22
N ASP A 240 -15.91 2.24 13.46
CA ASP A 240 -16.16 3.43 14.27
C ASP A 240 -15.74 4.75 13.62
N HIS A 241 -14.74 4.71 12.74
CA HIS A 241 -14.30 5.89 12.00
C HIS A 241 -15.32 6.30 10.95
N LEU A 242 -15.86 5.36 10.20
CA LEU A 242 -16.92 5.65 9.23
C LEU A 242 -18.19 6.13 9.94
N GLU A 243 -18.56 5.51 11.04
CA GLU A 243 -19.71 5.93 11.84
C GLU A 243 -19.55 7.35 12.38
N ALA A 244 -18.39 7.68 12.92
CA ALA A 244 -18.07 9.04 13.38
C ALA A 244 -18.07 10.07 12.24
N ALA A 245 -17.56 9.71 11.06
CA ALA A 245 -17.58 10.57 9.89
C ALA A 245 -19.00 10.88 9.42
N LEU A 246 -19.91 9.88 9.40
CA LEU A 246 -21.31 10.07 9.04
C LEU A 246 -22.00 11.13 9.93
N ASP A 247 -21.68 11.15 11.23
CA ASP A 247 -22.18 12.20 12.13
C ASP A 247 -21.58 13.56 11.85
N ALA A 248 -20.28 13.63 11.53
CA ALA A 248 -19.55 14.87 11.36
C ALA A 248 -19.76 15.54 9.99
N PHE A 249 -20.32 14.85 9.00
CA PHE A 249 -20.50 15.42 7.66
C PHE A 249 -21.44 16.63 7.65
N LYS A 250 -21.06 17.61 6.86
CA LYS A 250 -21.96 18.61 6.30
C LYS A 250 -22.86 17.98 5.22
N ASP A 251 -23.85 18.70 4.75
CA ASP A 251 -24.67 18.28 3.61
C ASP A 251 -23.81 18.11 2.35
N TYR A 252 -24.14 17.09 1.55
CA TYR A 252 -23.43 16.70 0.32
C TYR A 252 -21.99 16.24 0.54
N GLY A 253 -21.66 15.77 1.74
CA GLY A 253 -20.37 15.19 2.05
C GLY A 253 -20.04 13.97 1.18
N ARG A 254 -18.76 13.69 0.99
CA ARG A 254 -18.26 12.64 0.11
C ARG A 254 -17.27 11.75 0.83
N VAL A 255 -17.42 10.43 0.64
CA VAL A 255 -16.53 9.40 1.20
C VAL A 255 -15.80 8.69 0.05
N ALA A 256 -14.47 8.72 0.05
CA ALA A 256 -13.67 7.76 -0.69
C ALA A 256 -13.43 6.52 0.19
N MET A 257 -14.11 5.42 -0.11
CA MET A 257 -13.97 4.16 0.62
C MET A 257 -12.77 3.38 0.04
N CYS A 258 -11.60 3.61 0.62
CA CYS A 258 -10.32 3.02 0.18
C CYS A 258 -10.07 1.66 0.84
N GLY A 259 -10.45 1.50 2.11
CA GLY A 259 -10.21 0.28 2.86
C GLY A 259 -10.98 0.26 4.18
N ALA A 260 -10.93 -0.89 4.84
CA ALA A 260 -11.60 -1.11 6.12
C ALA A 260 -10.70 -1.98 7.02
N ILE A 261 -9.48 -1.51 7.30
CA ILE A 261 -8.45 -2.29 8.00
C ILE A 261 -8.91 -2.76 9.40
N SER A 262 -9.85 -2.05 10.02
CA SER A 262 -10.43 -2.43 11.32
C SER A 262 -11.13 -3.79 11.30
N VAL A 263 -11.60 -4.24 10.12
CA VAL A 263 -12.36 -5.49 9.98
C VAL A 263 -11.61 -6.60 9.23
N TYR A 264 -10.41 -6.33 8.68
CA TYR A 264 -9.68 -7.32 7.87
C TYR A 264 -9.32 -8.60 8.63
N ASN A 265 -9.12 -8.50 9.94
CA ASN A 265 -8.76 -9.63 10.81
C ASN A 265 -9.95 -10.13 11.64
N ALA A 266 -11.17 -9.71 11.34
CA ALA A 266 -12.36 -10.22 12.02
C ALA A 266 -12.61 -11.69 11.65
N ALA A 267 -12.85 -12.53 12.65
CA ALA A 267 -13.21 -13.94 12.46
C ALA A 267 -14.68 -14.10 12.10
N GLU A 268 -15.50 -13.15 12.52
CA GLU A 268 -16.95 -13.13 12.29
C GLU A 268 -17.36 -11.84 11.57
N PRO A 269 -18.50 -11.83 10.86
CA PRO A 269 -19.03 -10.63 10.22
C PRO A 269 -19.19 -9.47 11.21
N VAL A 270 -18.65 -8.30 10.85
CA VAL A 270 -18.77 -7.09 11.65
C VAL A 270 -19.94 -6.26 11.13
N PRO A 271 -20.86 -5.80 12.00
CA PRO A 271 -21.95 -4.92 11.58
C PRO A 271 -21.44 -3.62 10.95
N GLY A 272 -22.18 -3.10 9.97
CA GLY A 272 -21.93 -1.78 9.41
C GLY A 272 -22.31 -0.64 10.38
N PRO A 273 -22.09 0.64 9.98
CA PRO A 273 -22.44 1.80 10.79
C PRO A 273 -23.95 1.84 11.12
N GLY A 274 -24.28 2.00 12.42
CA GLY A 274 -25.68 2.07 12.88
C GLY A 274 -26.42 3.33 12.43
N ASN A 275 -25.67 4.36 12.02
CA ASN A 275 -26.18 5.67 11.61
C ASN A 275 -26.15 5.90 10.08
N LEU A 276 -26.04 4.84 9.26
CA LEU A 276 -25.96 4.98 7.80
C LEU A 276 -27.16 5.74 7.19
N PHE A 277 -28.32 5.73 7.84
CA PHE A 277 -29.49 6.49 7.43
C PHE A 277 -29.24 8.02 7.33
N LEU A 278 -28.23 8.55 8.03
CA LEU A 278 -27.83 9.95 7.92
C LEU A 278 -27.41 10.34 6.49
N ALA A 279 -26.97 9.35 5.70
CA ALA A 279 -26.61 9.57 4.30
C ALA A 279 -27.81 10.11 3.49
N VAL A 280 -29.05 9.74 3.83
CA VAL A 280 -30.27 10.26 3.18
C VAL A 280 -30.46 11.75 3.52
N GLY A 281 -30.51 12.07 4.81
CA GLY A 281 -30.77 13.45 5.26
C GLY A 281 -29.67 14.43 4.82
N LYS A 282 -28.43 14.00 4.85
CA LYS A 282 -27.25 14.81 4.44
C LYS A 282 -26.90 14.70 2.95
N ARG A 283 -27.62 13.86 2.16
CA ARG A 283 -27.39 13.62 0.72
C ARG A 283 -25.93 13.24 0.44
N LEU A 284 -25.36 12.32 1.26
CA LEU A 284 -23.97 11.91 1.17
C LEU A 284 -23.72 11.03 -0.05
N THR A 285 -22.51 11.10 -0.58
CA THR A 285 -21.99 10.16 -1.58
C THR A 285 -20.92 9.27 -0.93
N LEU A 286 -21.15 7.95 -0.89
CA LEU A 286 -20.17 6.97 -0.46
C LEU A 286 -19.73 6.17 -1.69
N ARG A 287 -18.45 6.23 -2.05
CA ARG A 287 -17.92 5.58 -3.24
C ARG A 287 -16.70 4.72 -2.93
N GLY A 288 -16.85 3.40 -3.17
CA GLY A 288 -15.72 2.47 -3.17
C GLY A 288 -14.94 2.56 -4.48
N PHE A 289 -13.64 2.22 -4.44
CA PHE A 289 -12.80 2.15 -5.62
C PHE A 289 -11.66 1.16 -5.44
N ILE A 290 -11.15 0.68 -6.55
CA ILE A 290 -9.92 -0.12 -6.65
C ILE A 290 -8.93 0.67 -7.50
N VAL A 291 -7.76 0.96 -6.94
CA VAL A 291 -6.74 1.78 -7.62
C VAL A 291 -6.29 1.18 -8.95
N GLY A 292 -6.36 -0.14 -9.10
CA GLY A 292 -6.05 -0.84 -10.35
C GLY A 292 -6.87 -0.40 -11.55
N ASP A 293 -8.09 0.10 -11.33
CA ASP A 293 -8.97 0.61 -12.39
C ASP A 293 -8.58 2.03 -12.86
N HIS A 294 -7.55 2.63 -12.25
CA HIS A 294 -7.14 4.02 -12.44
C HIS A 294 -5.65 4.18 -12.78
N PHE A 295 -5.01 3.13 -13.30
CA PHE A 295 -3.59 3.21 -13.68
C PHE A 295 -3.30 4.21 -14.81
N ASP A 296 -4.29 4.58 -15.59
CA ASP A 296 -4.24 5.68 -16.56
C ASP A 296 -3.89 7.04 -15.93
N ARG A 297 -4.19 7.23 -14.64
CA ARG A 297 -3.86 8.44 -13.88
C ARG A 297 -2.42 8.44 -13.30
N MET A 298 -1.68 7.33 -13.44
CA MET A 298 -0.31 7.22 -12.91
C MET A 298 0.64 8.30 -13.44
N PRO A 299 0.65 8.62 -14.77
CA PRO A 299 1.52 9.68 -15.29
C PRO A 299 1.24 11.06 -14.66
N ASP A 300 -0.03 11.41 -14.49
CA ASP A 300 -0.44 12.69 -13.88
C ASP A 300 0.03 12.76 -12.42
N MET A 301 -0.22 11.68 -11.65
CA MET A 301 0.20 11.59 -10.26
C MET A 301 1.72 11.69 -10.13
N VAL A 302 2.48 10.94 -10.94
CA VAL A 302 3.95 10.96 -10.87
C VAL A 302 4.50 12.34 -11.24
N ALA A 303 3.91 13.02 -12.23
CA ALA A 303 4.31 14.36 -12.62
C ALA A 303 4.08 15.37 -11.50
N GLU A 304 2.89 15.39 -10.91
CA GLU A 304 2.51 16.37 -9.89
C GLU A 304 3.14 16.07 -8.54
N VAL A 305 2.99 14.85 -8.02
CA VAL A 305 3.58 14.45 -6.73
C VAL A 305 5.10 14.45 -6.80
N GLY A 306 5.68 14.06 -7.93
CA GLY A 306 7.12 14.12 -8.17
C GLY A 306 7.67 15.55 -8.18
N ALA A 307 6.90 16.53 -8.69
CA ALA A 307 7.24 17.94 -8.58
C ALA A 307 7.25 18.39 -7.10
N TRP A 308 6.18 18.12 -6.36
CA TRP A 308 6.08 18.47 -4.94
C TRP A 308 7.17 17.82 -4.07
N LEU A 309 7.58 16.59 -4.40
CA LEU A 309 8.71 15.94 -3.73
C LEU A 309 10.03 16.66 -3.98
N ARG A 310 10.32 17.04 -5.23
CA ARG A 310 11.54 17.78 -5.59
C ARG A 310 11.59 19.15 -4.93
N ASP A 311 10.43 19.81 -4.83
CA ASP A 311 10.31 21.16 -4.25
C ASP A 311 10.23 21.11 -2.71
N GLY A 312 10.19 19.91 -2.11
CA GLY A 312 10.10 19.71 -0.66
C GLY A 312 8.72 20.03 -0.06
N GLU A 313 7.70 20.15 -0.89
CA GLU A 313 6.32 20.43 -0.47
C GLU A 313 5.59 19.19 0.05
N ILE A 314 5.97 18.00 -0.44
CA ILE A 314 5.56 16.69 0.09
C ILE A 314 6.77 15.99 0.69
N THR A 315 6.55 15.38 1.83
CA THR A 315 7.51 14.49 2.48
C THR A 315 6.88 13.12 2.71
N PHE A 316 7.68 12.07 2.80
CA PHE A 316 7.23 10.74 3.10
C PHE A 316 8.15 10.04 4.11
N GLU A 317 7.60 9.09 4.82
CA GLU A 317 8.35 8.21 5.73
C GLU A 317 8.20 6.76 5.29
N GLU A 318 9.24 6.00 5.55
CA GLU A 318 9.24 4.56 5.36
C GLU A 318 9.67 3.86 6.64
N THR A 319 8.95 2.81 7.00
CA THR A 319 9.38 1.86 8.02
C THR A 319 10.05 0.70 7.28
N VAL A 320 11.37 0.65 7.34
CA VAL A 320 12.17 -0.36 6.63
C VAL A 320 12.48 -1.52 7.58
N VAL A 321 12.20 -2.74 7.12
CA VAL A 321 12.55 -3.99 7.80
C VAL A 321 13.55 -4.74 6.93
N ASP A 322 14.67 -5.19 7.50
CA ASP A 322 15.70 -5.90 6.77
C ASP A 322 15.47 -7.41 6.75
N GLY A 323 15.73 -8.03 5.59
CA GLY A 323 15.71 -9.46 5.37
C GLY A 323 14.34 -10.04 5.05
N LEU A 324 14.30 -10.91 4.03
CA LEU A 324 13.08 -11.58 3.59
C LEU A 324 12.41 -12.39 4.70
N GLU A 325 13.20 -13.02 5.56
CA GLU A 325 12.73 -13.81 6.70
C GLU A 325 11.89 -13.00 7.70
N ASN A 326 12.06 -11.68 7.72
CA ASN A 326 11.32 -10.76 8.56
C ASN A 326 10.03 -10.22 7.88
N ALA A 327 9.79 -10.54 6.60
CA ALA A 327 8.62 -10.05 5.87
C ALA A 327 7.27 -10.46 6.51
N PRO A 328 7.09 -11.69 7.04
CA PRO A 328 5.86 -12.07 7.76
C PRO A 328 5.62 -11.18 8.98
N ARG A 329 6.68 -10.91 9.76
CA ARG A 329 6.59 -10.02 10.93
C ARG A 329 6.26 -8.60 10.52
N ALA A 330 6.94 -8.06 9.50
CA ALA A 330 6.66 -6.72 8.97
C ALA A 330 5.19 -6.58 8.54
N PHE A 331 4.63 -7.60 7.88
CA PHE A 331 3.23 -7.62 7.49
C PHE A 331 2.27 -7.63 8.70
N ILE A 332 2.52 -8.49 9.69
CA ILE A 332 1.70 -8.56 10.90
C ILE A 332 1.79 -7.25 11.69
N ASP A 333 2.98 -6.69 11.84
CA ASP A 333 3.22 -5.43 12.54
C ASP A 333 2.54 -4.25 11.82
N MET A 334 2.55 -4.22 10.49
CA MET A 334 1.84 -3.23 9.68
C MET A 334 0.32 -3.31 9.91
N LEU A 335 -0.26 -4.51 9.96
CA LEU A 335 -1.69 -4.69 10.28
C LEU A 335 -2.04 -4.20 11.70
N ARG A 336 -1.09 -4.25 12.63
CA ARG A 336 -1.22 -3.70 14.00
C ARG A 336 -0.97 -2.20 14.08
N GLY A 337 -0.58 -1.60 12.95
CA GLY A 337 -0.28 -0.18 12.87
C GLY A 337 1.04 0.20 13.54
N ALA A 338 2.07 -0.64 13.46
CA ALA A 338 3.39 -0.34 14.00
C ALA A 338 4.19 0.64 13.12
N ASN A 339 3.91 0.67 11.82
CA ASN A 339 4.61 1.53 10.87
C ASN A 339 4.17 2.99 10.93
N THR A 340 5.09 3.90 10.62
CA THR A 340 4.80 5.26 10.16
C THR A 340 5.13 5.32 8.68
N GLY A 341 4.25 5.91 7.88
CA GLY A 341 4.38 5.91 6.43
C GLY A 341 4.26 4.51 5.81
N LYS A 342 5.07 4.25 4.79
CA LYS A 342 5.07 2.97 4.06
C LYS A 342 5.93 1.93 4.77
N MET A 343 5.38 0.74 5.03
CA MET A 343 6.17 -0.43 5.42
C MET A 343 6.78 -1.08 4.17
N VAL A 344 8.09 -1.24 4.15
CA VAL A 344 8.85 -1.94 3.11
C VAL A 344 9.83 -2.94 3.72
N VAL A 345 10.12 -4.00 2.99
CA VAL A 345 11.16 -4.97 3.35
C VAL A 345 12.32 -4.81 2.39
N ARG A 346 13.52 -4.54 2.93
CA ARG A 346 14.77 -4.48 2.17
C ARG A 346 15.36 -5.89 2.10
N LEU A 347 15.62 -6.38 0.89
CA LEU A 347 16.01 -7.76 0.62
C LEU A 347 17.51 -7.95 0.41
N VAL A 348 18.25 -6.86 0.16
CA VAL A 348 19.70 -6.85 -0.02
C VAL A 348 20.35 -5.93 1.00
N HIS A 349 21.54 -6.30 1.44
CA HIS A 349 22.38 -5.53 2.37
C HIS A 349 23.44 -4.74 1.62
#